data_052498da0daeff089a94ab4f4aa11e42
#
_entry.id   052498da0daeff089a94ab4f4aa11e42
#
_cell.length_a   1.000
_cell.length_b   1.000
_cell.length_c   1.000
_cell.angle_alpha   90.00
_cell.angle_beta   90.00
_cell.angle_gamma   90.00
#
_symmetry.space_group_name_H-M   'P 1'
#
loop_
_entity.id
_entity.type
_entity.pdbx_description
1 polymer ?
#
loop_
_entity_poly.entity_id
_entity_poly.type
_entity_poly.pdbx_seq_one_letter_code
_entity_poly.pdbx_strand_id
1 'polypeptide(L)'
;NKKTLITGLIIAIFALYYFSEIKKDKIKFEELALGKDVTVEFGIINNYKVHCQDLRDINECISSYLNYGENLPVTLWLGNSQLHAINQFTAGDKPSSVKLHKLLKKKEQFLITFSQPNANLQEHLILLSHLIQKLPVKNLILPVVFDDMREINIRSQIENIFEYNETKNFLIKS
;
A
#
# COMPACT_ATOMS: atom_id res chain seq x y z
N ASN A 1 6.90 -58.62 -9.53
CA ASN A 1 5.57 -58.99 -9.14
C ASN A 1 4.63 -57.82 -9.46
N LYS A 2 3.68 -57.98 -10.40
CA LYS A 2 2.80 -56.86 -10.86
C LYS A 2 2.02 -56.21 -9.73
N LYS A 3 1.62 -56.97 -8.71
CA LYS A 3 0.88 -56.46 -7.55
C LYS A 3 1.73 -55.46 -6.72
N THR A 4 3.00 -55.78 -6.48
CA THR A 4 3.90 -54.93 -5.72
C THR A 4 4.19 -53.60 -6.45
N LEU A 5 4.24 -53.63 -7.78
CA LEU A 5 4.47 -52.45 -8.59
C LEU A 5 3.26 -51.52 -8.59
N ILE A 6 2.06 -52.07 -8.64
CA ILE A 6 0.79 -51.32 -8.59
C ILE A 6 0.65 -50.67 -7.19
N THR A 7 0.93 -51.40 -6.12
CA THR A 7 0.86 -50.86 -4.76
C THR A 7 1.85 -49.71 -4.55
N GLY A 8 3.10 -49.87 -5.07
CA GLY A 8 4.11 -48.81 -5.01
C GLY A 8 3.69 -47.56 -5.79
N LEU A 9 3.07 -47.72 -6.94
CA LEU A 9 2.56 -46.58 -7.74
C LEU A 9 1.45 -45.84 -7.02
N ILE A 10 0.51 -46.56 -6.40
CA ILE A 10 -0.59 -45.97 -5.64
C ILE A 10 -0.04 -45.16 -4.45
N ILE A 11 0.91 -45.70 -3.70
CA ILE A 11 1.54 -45.00 -2.56
C ILE A 11 2.29 -43.74 -3.06
N ALA A 12 3.00 -43.81 -4.18
CA ALA A 12 3.70 -42.67 -4.76
C ALA A 12 2.72 -41.57 -5.21
N ILE A 13 1.60 -41.93 -5.81
CA ILE A 13 0.55 -40.97 -6.22
C ILE A 13 -0.08 -40.31 -4.97
N PHE A 14 -0.38 -41.10 -3.93
CA PHE A 14 -0.89 -40.56 -2.67
C PHE A 14 0.10 -39.63 -1.97
N ALA A 15 1.38 -39.99 -1.95
CA ALA A 15 2.43 -39.13 -1.41
C ALA A 15 2.56 -37.82 -2.21
N LEU A 16 2.59 -37.89 -3.54
CA LEU A 16 2.63 -36.71 -4.38
C LEU A 16 1.39 -35.83 -4.19
N TYR A 17 0.21 -36.42 -4.07
CA TYR A 17 -1.03 -35.68 -3.77
C TYR A 17 -0.96 -35.01 -2.39
N TYR A 18 -0.55 -35.74 -1.36
CA TYR A 18 -0.39 -35.23 -0.01
C TYR A 18 0.64 -34.09 0.07
N PHE A 19 1.77 -34.23 -0.60
CA PHE A 19 2.78 -33.17 -0.66
C PHE A 19 2.37 -31.98 -1.56
N SER A 20 1.51 -32.18 -2.55
CA SER A 20 0.96 -31.08 -3.35
C SER A 20 -0.12 -30.29 -2.60
N GLU A 21 -0.83 -30.95 -1.68
CA GLU A 21 -1.83 -30.33 -0.81
C GLU A 21 -1.24 -29.69 0.47
N ILE A 22 0.03 -29.94 0.79
CA ILE A 22 0.71 -29.05 1.74
C ILE A 22 0.70 -27.69 1.06
N LYS A 23 -0.39 -26.93 1.32
CA LYS A 23 -0.49 -25.51 1.01
C LYS A 23 0.80 -24.91 1.54
N LYS A 24 1.72 -24.58 0.64
CA LYS A 24 2.72 -23.57 0.96
C LYS A 24 1.87 -22.38 1.37
N ASP A 25 1.80 -22.14 2.69
CA ASP A 25 1.26 -20.87 3.16
C ASP A 25 1.92 -19.83 2.29
N LYS A 26 1.11 -19.11 1.48
CA LYS A 26 1.66 -18.08 0.62
C LYS A 26 2.22 -17.07 1.59
N ILE A 27 3.52 -17.17 1.83
CA ILE A 27 4.25 -16.20 2.64
C ILE A 27 3.92 -14.86 1.99
N LYS A 28 3.30 -13.99 2.76
CA LYS A 28 2.93 -12.67 2.25
C LYS A 28 4.20 -11.96 1.81
N PHE A 29 4.12 -11.21 0.73
CA PHE A 29 5.27 -10.47 0.22
C PHE A 29 5.92 -9.61 1.33
N GLU A 30 5.09 -9.06 2.21
CA GLU A 30 5.50 -8.27 3.36
C GLU A 30 6.41 -9.07 4.31
N GLU A 31 6.09 -10.34 4.60
CA GLU A 31 6.90 -11.22 5.45
C GLU A 31 8.23 -11.59 4.79
N LEU A 32 8.25 -11.74 3.48
CA LEU A 32 9.47 -12.01 2.72
C LEU A 32 10.38 -10.79 2.63
N ALA A 33 9.80 -9.61 2.41
CA ALA A 33 10.53 -8.38 2.14
C ALA A 33 10.94 -7.64 3.42
N LEU A 34 10.15 -7.74 4.48
CA LEU A 34 10.28 -6.90 5.68
C LEU A 34 10.66 -7.70 6.94
N GLY A 35 10.58 -9.04 6.90
CA GLY A 35 10.91 -9.92 8.03
C GLY A 35 9.69 -10.37 8.84
N LYS A 36 9.90 -11.36 9.70
CA LYS A 36 8.83 -12.05 10.44
C LYS A 36 8.11 -11.19 11.48
N ASP A 37 8.81 -10.19 12.02
CA ASP A 37 8.30 -9.34 13.11
C ASP A 37 7.75 -8.00 12.59
N VAL A 38 7.45 -7.93 11.31
CA VAL A 38 6.92 -6.73 10.67
C VAL A 38 5.41 -6.84 10.53
N THR A 39 4.71 -5.87 11.08
CA THR A 39 3.26 -5.75 10.95
C THR A 39 2.93 -4.59 10.05
N VAL A 40 2.11 -4.87 9.05
CA VAL A 40 1.48 -3.85 8.23
C VAL A 40 0.23 -3.38 8.95
N GLU A 41 0.26 -2.16 9.47
CA GLU A 41 -0.85 -1.56 10.19
C GLU A 41 -1.54 -0.51 9.34
N PHE A 42 -2.83 -0.72 9.16
CA PHE A 42 -3.67 0.24 8.46
C PHE A 42 -4.00 1.42 9.36
N GLY A 43 -3.81 2.61 8.85
CA GLY A 43 -4.13 3.83 9.58
C GLY A 43 -5.62 4.11 9.60
N ILE A 44 -6.33 3.50 10.54
CA ILE A 44 -7.76 3.72 10.76
C ILE A 44 -7.97 4.54 12.04
N ILE A 45 -8.80 5.56 11.95
CA ILE A 45 -9.22 6.41 13.07
C ILE A 45 -10.74 6.36 13.14
N ASN A 46 -11.27 5.87 14.27
CA ASN A 46 -12.70 5.61 14.43
C ASN A 46 -13.18 4.67 13.31
N ASN A 47 -13.86 5.20 12.29
CA ASN A 47 -14.39 4.41 11.18
C ASN A 47 -13.90 4.89 9.82
N TYR A 48 -12.83 5.69 9.76
CA TYR A 48 -12.29 6.19 8.50
C TYR A 48 -10.79 5.97 8.37
N LYS A 49 -10.35 5.77 7.15
CA LYS A 49 -8.97 5.43 6.80
C LYS A 49 -8.19 6.69 6.48
N VAL A 50 -7.03 6.84 7.09
CA VAL A 50 -6.11 7.98 6.87
C VAL A 50 -4.77 7.55 6.30
N HIS A 51 -4.52 6.24 6.27
CA HIS A 51 -3.34 5.65 5.68
C HIS A 51 -3.78 4.55 4.72
N CYS A 52 -3.54 4.75 3.44
CA CYS A 52 -3.79 3.79 2.38
C CYS A 52 -2.48 3.19 1.90
N GLN A 53 -2.45 1.87 1.75
CA GLN A 53 -1.23 1.14 1.47
C GLN A 53 -0.98 0.93 -0.02
N ASP A 54 -2.02 0.93 -0.81
CA ASP A 54 -1.90 0.79 -2.25
C ASP A 54 -3.02 1.54 -2.97
N LEU A 55 -2.97 1.47 -4.28
CA LEU A 55 -3.90 2.16 -5.13
C LEU A 55 -5.33 1.61 -5.09
N ARG A 56 -5.49 0.38 -4.63
CA ARG A 56 -6.82 -0.21 -4.41
C ARG A 56 -7.55 0.52 -3.29
N ASP A 57 -6.80 1.00 -2.32
CA ASP A 57 -7.33 1.74 -1.17
C ASP A 57 -7.55 3.24 -1.44
N ILE A 58 -7.12 3.74 -2.61
CA ILE A 58 -7.13 5.17 -2.92
C ILE A 58 -8.52 5.79 -2.79
N ASN A 59 -9.53 5.10 -3.31
CA ASN A 59 -10.91 5.57 -3.26
C ASN A 59 -11.46 5.56 -1.83
N GLU A 60 -11.00 4.64 -0.99
CA GLU A 60 -11.37 4.58 0.41
C GLU A 60 -10.81 5.77 1.19
N CYS A 61 -9.54 6.14 0.96
CA CYS A 61 -8.96 7.34 1.56
C CYS A 61 -9.62 8.63 1.08
N ILE A 62 -9.94 8.72 -0.21
CA ILE A 62 -10.67 9.87 -0.77
C ILE A 62 -12.06 9.95 -0.13
N SER A 63 -12.79 8.85 -0.03
CA SER A 63 -14.10 8.79 0.61
C SER A 63 -14.03 9.14 2.10
N SER A 64 -12.97 8.73 2.79
CA SER A 64 -12.72 9.12 4.19
C SER A 64 -12.59 10.62 4.33
N TYR A 65 -11.87 11.28 3.42
CA TYR A 65 -11.76 12.74 3.42
C TYR A 65 -13.12 13.40 3.13
N LEU A 66 -13.84 12.95 2.10
CA LEU A 66 -15.12 13.54 1.73
C LEU A 66 -16.16 13.46 2.86
N ASN A 67 -16.11 12.39 3.65
CA ASN A 67 -17.05 12.17 4.74
C ASN A 67 -16.61 12.84 6.08
N TYR A 68 -15.31 12.96 6.34
CA TYR A 68 -14.77 13.34 7.65
C TYR A 68 -13.77 14.48 7.60
N GLY A 69 -13.45 14.99 6.42
CA GLY A 69 -12.44 16.04 6.22
C GLY A 69 -12.93 17.45 6.57
N GLU A 70 -14.24 17.66 6.69
CA GLU A 70 -14.81 18.95 7.13
C GLU A 70 -14.33 20.14 6.25
N ASN A 71 -14.04 19.89 4.97
CA ASN A 71 -13.43 20.85 4.04
C ASN A 71 -12.05 21.38 4.46
N LEU A 72 -11.38 20.72 5.38
CA LEU A 72 -10.04 21.10 5.80
C LEU A 72 -9.02 20.93 4.66
N PRO A 73 -8.00 21.78 4.60
CA PRO A 73 -6.91 21.58 3.64
C PRO A 73 -6.19 20.27 3.91
N VAL A 74 -5.85 19.56 2.84
CA VAL A 74 -5.19 18.26 2.92
C VAL A 74 -3.67 18.43 2.95
N THR A 75 -3.05 17.78 3.91
CA THR A 75 -1.63 17.43 3.88
C THR A 75 -1.51 16.01 3.35
N LEU A 76 -0.90 15.85 2.20
CA LEU A 76 -0.66 14.55 1.58
C LEU A 76 0.73 14.05 1.96
N TRP A 77 0.81 12.82 2.49
CA TRP A 77 2.08 12.16 2.80
C TRP A 77 2.23 10.94 1.91
N LEU A 78 3.09 11.03 0.92
CA LEU A 78 3.47 9.91 0.06
C LEU A 78 4.73 9.26 0.61
N GLY A 79 4.87 7.95 0.43
CA GLY A 79 6.06 7.23 0.86
C GLY A 79 6.11 5.80 0.36
N ASN A 80 7.20 5.16 0.69
CA ASN A 80 7.51 3.79 0.30
C ASN A 80 7.33 2.80 1.47
N SER A 81 8.05 1.68 1.45
CA SER A 81 8.00 0.63 2.47
C SER A 81 8.30 1.12 3.89
N GLN A 82 9.03 2.21 4.07
CA GLN A 82 9.34 2.76 5.39
C GLN A 82 8.09 3.31 6.11
N LEU A 83 7.09 3.75 5.35
CA LEU A 83 5.80 4.15 5.91
C LEU A 83 4.79 3.00 5.97
N HIS A 84 5.03 1.94 5.19
CA HIS A 84 4.09 0.85 4.98
C HIS A 84 3.99 -0.08 6.19
N ALA A 85 5.06 -0.24 6.95
CA ALA A 85 5.14 -1.27 7.98
C ALA A 85 5.74 -0.75 9.30
N ILE A 86 5.44 -1.45 10.37
CA ILE A 86 6.01 -1.23 11.70
C ILE A 86 6.85 -2.44 12.06
N ASN A 87 8.14 -2.21 12.34
CA ASN A 87 9.02 -3.21 12.88
C ASN A 87 8.80 -3.35 14.40
N GLN A 88 8.88 -4.56 14.91
CA GLN A 88 8.74 -4.86 16.34
C GLN A 88 7.44 -4.31 16.93
N PHE A 89 6.33 -4.61 16.26
CA PHE A 89 5.00 -4.19 16.68
C PHE A 89 4.65 -4.73 18.07
N THR A 90 4.14 -3.86 18.93
CA THR A 90 3.55 -4.21 20.22
C THR A 90 2.06 -3.88 20.24
N ALA A 91 1.30 -4.62 21.05
CA ALA A 91 -0.13 -4.41 21.14
C ALA A 91 -0.45 -2.95 21.53
N GLY A 92 -1.24 -2.28 20.71
CA GLY A 92 -1.60 -0.86 20.89
C GLY A 92 -0.75 0.13 20.12
N ASP A 93 0.29 -0.30 19.44
CA ASP A 93 1.05 0.56 18.55
C ASP A 93 0.16 1.12 17.43
N LYS A 94 0.46 2.34 17.03
CA LYS A 94 -0.22 3.01 15.93
C LYS A 94 0.80 3.55 14.95
N PRO A 95 0.52 3.45 13.63
CA PRO A 95 1.41 3.99 12.62
C PRO A 95 1.62 5.50 12.79
N SER A 96 2.77 5.97 12.34
CA SER A 96 3.14 7.38 12.40
C SER A 96 2.10 8.29 11.73
N SER A 97 1.48 7.81 10.65
CA SER A 97 0.39 8.49 9.94
C SER A 97 -0.81 8.79 10.84
N VAL A 98 -1.25 7.84 11.67
CA VAL A 98 -2.34 8.06 12.63
C VAL A 98 -1.98 9.09 13.69
N LYS A 99 -0.74 9.04 14.20
CA LYS A 99 -0.25 10.01 15.20
C LYS A 99 -0.18 11.41 14.59
N LEU A 100 0.39 11.53 13.40
CA LEU A 100 0.51 12.80 12.69
C LEU A 100 -0.86 13.36 12.28
N HIS A 101 -1.77 12.51 11.81
CA HIS A 101 -3.14 12.95 11.50
C HIS A 101 -3.81 13.62 12.71
N LYS A 102 -3.73 12.99 13.89
CA LYS A 102 -4.30 13.56 15.12
C LYS A 102 -3.68 14.90 15.51
N LEU A 103 -2.40 15.10 15.26
CA LEU A 103 -1.71 16.36 15.51
C LEU A 103 -2.12 17.44 14.51
N LEU A 104 -2.20 17.10 13.22
CA LEU A 104 -2.57 18.04 12.17
C LEU A 104 -4.05 18.42 12.23
N LYS A 105 -4.94 17.51 12.63
CA LYS A 105 -6.36 17.83 12.82
C LYS A 105 -6.58 18.89 13.89
N LYS A 106 -5.75 18.92 14.93
CA LYS A 106 -5.76 20.03 15.94
C LYS A 106 -5.33 21.38 15.35
N LYS A 107 -4.70 21.39 14.19
CA LYS A 107 -4.25 22.57 13.44
C LYS A 107 -5.13 22.82 12.20
N GLU A 108 -6.34 22.30 12.20
CA GLU A 108 -7.30 22.44 11.09
C GLU A 108 -6.74 21.94 9.75
N GLN A 109 -6.02 20.83 9.78
CA GLN A 109 -5.50 20.14 8.59
C GLN A 109 -5.87 18.67 8.61
N PHE A 110 -6.19 18.10 7.46
CA PHE A 110 -6.48 16.69 7.30
C PHE A 110 -5.29 15.98 6.64
N LEU A 111 -4.72 14.99 7.32
CA LEU A 111 -3.64 14.19 6.75
C LEU A 111 -4.22 12.97 6.03
N ILE A 112 -3.75 12.74 4.81
CA ILE A 112 -3.89 11.46 4.11
C ILE A 112 -2.49 10.95 3.80
N THR A 113 -2.25 9.68 4.10
CA THR A 113 -0.98 9.01 3.82
C THR A 113 -1.18 7.91 2.80
N PHE A 114 -0.33 7.87 1.79
CA PHE A 114 -0.21 6.74 0.87
C PHE A 114 1.19 6.16 0.98
N SER A 115 1.27 4.87 1.27
CA SER A 115 2.52 4.15 1.30
C SER A 115 2.48 2.99 0.31
N GLN A 116 3.46 2.94 -0.55
CA GLN A 116 3.59 1.91 -1.56
C GLN A 116 4.99 1.32 -1.50
N PRO A 117 5.17 0.03 -1.14
CA PRO A 117 6.48 -0.59 -1.14
C PRO A 117 7.17 -0.40 -2.49
N ASN A 118 8.46 -0.02 -2.45
CA ASN A 118 9.29 0.20 -3.65
C ASN A 118 8.70 1.21 -4.65
N ALA A 119 7.96 2.20 -4.19
CA ALA A 119 7.47 3.26 -5.06
C ALA A 119 8.64 4.13 -5.53
N ASN A 120 8.65 4.43 -6.82
CA ASN A 120 9.60 5.36 -7.42
C ASN A 120 9.00 6.77 -7.59
N LEU A 121 9.84 7.73 -7.96
CA LEU A 121 9.40 9.12 -8.11
C LEU A 121 8.36 9.33 -9.20
N GLN A 122 8.41 8.54 -10.29
CA GLN A 122 7.43 8.62 -11.36
C GLN A 122 6.04 8.17 -10.86
N GLU A 123 6.00 7.09 -10.09
CA GLU A 123 4.79 6.60 -9.47
C GLU A 123 4.19 7.62 -8.49
N HIS A 124 5.04 8.23 -7.66
CA HIS A 124 4.60 9.30 -6.76
C HIS A 124 4.06 10.51 -7.51
N LEU A 125 4.66 10.89 -8.65
CA LEU A 125 4.17 11.99 -9.48
C LEU A 125 2.80 11.70 -10.07
N ILE A 126 2.58 10.49 -10.60
CA ILE A 126 1.29 10.07 -11.16
C ILE A 126 0.21 10.08 -10.06
N LEU A 127 0.53 9.49 -8.91
CA LEU A 127 -0.38 9.44 -7.77
C LEU A 127 -0.72 10.85 -7.26
N LEU A 128 0.28 11.70 -7.08
CA LEU A 128 0.09 13.10 -6.71
C LEU A 128 -0.84 13.81 -7.69
N SER A 129 -0.55 13.68 -8.98
CA SER A 129 -1.33 14.33 -10.04
C SER A 129 -2.81 13.90 -10.04
N HIS A 130 -3.08 12.67 -9.68
CA HIS A 130 -4.44 12.17 -9.53
C HIS A 130 -5.12 12.74 -8.27
N LEU A 131 -4.40 12.77 -7.15
CA LEU A 131 -4.96 13.17 -5.87
C LEU A 131 -5.25 14.67 -5.77
N ILE A 132 -4.40 15.52 -6.34
CA ILE A 132 -4.63 16.99 -6.31
C ILE A 132 -5.85 17.44 -7.10
N GLN A 133 -6.34 16.61 -8.00
CA GLN A 133 -7.59 16.87 -8.74
C GLN A 133 -8.84 16.49 -7.94
N LYS A 134 -8.68 15.66 -6.90
CA LYS A 134 -9.79 15.12 -6.11
C LYS A 134 -9.84 15.67 -4.69
N LEU A 135 -8.74 16.21 -4.22
CA LEU A 135 -8.55 16.66 -2.85
C LEU A 135 -7.95 18.06 -2.82
N PRO A 136 -8.33 18.91 -1.86
CA PRO A 136 -7.74 20.24 -1.69
C PRO A 136 -6.35 20.13 -1.04
N VAL A 137 -5.40 19.54 -1.75
CA VAL A 137 -4.03 19.34 -1.26
C VAL A 137 -3.33 20.69 -1.14
N LYS A 138 -2.90 21.04 0.07
CA LYS A 138 -2.15 22.24 0.37
C LYS A 138 -0.68 21.98 0.65
N ASN A 139 -0.38 20.84 1.27
CA ASN A 139 0.97 20.46 1.64
C ASN A 139 1.27 19.05 1.13
N LEU A 140 2.51 18.83 0.72
CA LEU A 140 3.04 17.52 0.34
C LEU A 140 4.24 17.20 1.24
N ILE A 141 4.23 16.00 1.81
CA ILE A 141 5.38 15.37 2.46
C ILE A 141 5.80 14.21 1.55
N LEU A 142 6.99 14.30 0.99
CA LEU A 142 7.56 13.28 0.12
C LEU A 142 8.99 12.99 0.57
N PRO A 143 9.21 11.97 1.41
CA PRO A 143 10.55 11.45 1.69
C PRO A 143 11.12 10.83 0.42
N VAL A 144 12.27 11.29 -0.02
CA VAL A 144 12.97 10.77 -1.20
C VAL A 144 14.22 10.03 -0.74
N VAL A 145 14.37 8.80 -1.18
CA VAL A 145 15.57 7.99 -0.99
C VAL A 145 16.23 7.69 -2.35
N PHE A 146 17.51 7.38 -2.34
CA PHE A 146 18.25 7.15 -3.59
C PHE A 146 17.68 5.98 -4.41
N ASP A 147 17.11 4.98 -3.76
CA ASP A 147 16.49 3.83 -4.42
C ASP A 147 15.27 4.21 -5.25
N ASP A 148 14.53 5.24 -4.85
CA ASP A 148 13.36 5.74 -5.59
C ASP A 148 13.76 6.27 -7.00
N MET A 149 15.05 6.58 -7.21
CA MET A 149 15.59 7.05 -8.49
C MET A 149 16.10 5.91 -9.39
N ARG A 150 16.30 4.72 -8.87
CA ARG A 150 16.81 3.56 -9.63
C ARG A 150 15.70 2.77 -10.32
N GLU A 151 14.53 2.75 -9.74
CA GLU A 151 13.39 2.04 -10.29
C GLU A 151 12.82 2.81 -11.48
N ILE A 152 12.77 2.16 -12.65
CA ILE A 152 12.38 2.82 -13.91
C ILE A 152 10.99 2.38 -14.38
N ASN A 153 10.44 1.32 -13.80
CA ASN A 153 9.18 0.76 -14.24
C ASN A 153 8.01 1.31 -13.43
N ILE A 154 6.91 1.59 -14.11
CA ILE A 154 5.63 1.95 -13.49
C ILE A 154 4.80 0.67 -13.35
N ARG A 155 4.27 0.43 -12.16
CA ARG A 155 3.39 -0.72 -11.92
C ARG A 155 2.06 -0.54 -12.63
N SER A 156 1.50 -1.64 -13.16
CA SER A 156 0.24 -1.64 -13.90
C SER A 156 -0.92 -0.99 -13.14
N GLN A 157 -0.94 -1.10 -11.82
CA GLN A 157 -1.94 -0.44 -10.97
C GLN A 157 -1.84 1.09 -11.03
N ILE A 158 -0.63 1.63 -11.18
CA ILE A 158 -0.39 3.08 -11.34
C ILE A 158 -0.58 3.50 -12.79
N GLU A 159 -0.22 2.65 -13.75
CA GLU A 159 -0.55 2.86 -15.16
C GLU A 159 -2.04 3.07 -15.36
N ASN A 160 -2.87 2.27 -14.72
CA ASN A 160 -4.33 2.41 -14.77
C ASN A 160 -4.80 3.80 -14.29
N ILE A 161 -4.14 4.38 -13.30
CA ILE A 161 -4.45 5.76 -12.85
C ILE A 161 -4.02 6.80 -13.89
N PHE A 162 -2.88 6.57 -14.53
CA PHE A 162 -2.37 7.44 -15.59
C PHE A 162 -3.29 7.44 -16.81
N GLU A 163 -3.97 6.33 -17.10
CA GLU A 163 -4.93 6.23 -18.19
C GLU A 163 -6.22 7.03 -17.96
N TYR A 164 -6.51 7.49 -16.72
CA TYR A 164 -7.59 8.46 -16.51
C TYR A 164 -7.26 9.74 -17.26
N ASN A 165 -8.12 10.10 -18.21
CA ASN A 165 -7.95 11.27 -19.09
C ASN A 165 -7.65 12.56 -18.32
N GLU A 166 -8.20 12.72 -17.13
CA GLU A 166 -7.96 13.87 -16.26
C GLU A 166 -6.51 13.93 -15.80
N THR A 167 -5.98 12.84 -15.28
CA THR A 167 -4.59 12.73 -14.78
C THR A 167 -3.60 12.91 -15.92
N LYS A 168 -3.85 12.27 -17.07
CA LYS A 168 -3.04 12.40 -18.27
C LYS A 168 -3.01 13.84 -18.79
N ASN A 169 -4.17 14.47 -18.90
CA ASN A 169 -4.28 15.86 -19.37
C ASN A 169 -3.61 16.85 -18.43
N PHE A 170 -3.65 16.59 -17.11
CA PHE A 170 -2.94 17.41 -16.13
C PHE A 170 -1.43 17.31 -16.32
N LEU A 171 -0.87 16.11 -16.44
CA LEU A 171 0.57 15.87 -16.61
C LEU A 171 1.11 16.40 -17.96
N ILE A 172 0.30 16.43 -19.00
CA ILE A 172 0.72 16.97 -20.31
C ILE A 172 0.74 18.51 -20.29
N LYS A 173 -0.08 19.14 -19.45
CA LYS A 173 -0.20 20.60 -19.38
C LYS A 173 0.74 21.23 -18.34
N SER A 174 1.31 20.45 -17.43
CA SER A 174 2.27 20.90 -16.41
C SER A 174 3.71 20.85 -16.95
#